data_da778e0171ede0d9ee0607d5a397e029
#
_entry.id   da778e0171ede0d9ee0607d5a397e029
#
_cell.length_a   1.000
_cell.length_b   1.000
_cell.length_c   1.000
_cell.angle_alpha   90.00
_cell.angle_beta   90.00
_cell.angle_gamma   90.00
#
_symmetry.space_group_name_H-M   'P 1'
#
loop_
_entity.id
_entity.type
_entity.pdbx_description
1 polymer ?
#
loop_
_entity_poly.entity_id
_entity_poly.type
_entity_poly.pdbx_seq_one_letter_code
_entity_poly.pdbx_strand_id
1 'polypeptide(L)'
;MQIIKLIDVTKNFKSKKALNKVSIEFQSNRINGLLGPNGSGKTTLFNIIAGFLSADNGKVLLDGQNLNDKSLSLRSKLGISYLPQEASIFRDLNVYDNIFSIAELFHNKKNSRIITKNLINQFSLNDFYKTKGKLLSGGERRRTEIARALASSPKF
;
A
#
# COMPACT_ATOMS: atom_id res chain seq x y z
N MET A 1 4.55 14.76 11.47
CA MET A 1 3.63 14.59 10.34
C MET A 1 4.48 14.46 9.09
N GLN A 2 4.25 13.44 8.26
CA GLN A 2 4.99 13.24 7.00
C GLN A 2 4.13 13.66 5.81
N ILE A 3 4.77 14.01 4.70
CA ILE A 3 4.08 14.51 3.50
C ILE A 3 4.64 13.78 2.26
N ILE A 4 3.74 13.18 1.49
CA ILE A 4 4.02 12.80 0.10
C ILE A 4 3.61 13.96 -0.78
N LYS A 5 4.55 14.50 -1.57
CA LYS A 5 4.31 15.61 -2.50
C LYS A 5 4.69 15.23 -3.91
N LEU A 6 3.76 15.46 -4.84
CA LEU A 6 4.01 15.35 -6.26
C LEU A 6 4.16 16.75 -6.85
N ILE A 7 5.13 16.93 -7.75
CA ILE A 7 5.39 18.20 -8.42
C ILE A 7 5.47 17.94 -9.91
N ASP A 8 4.53 18.51 -10.67
CA ASP A 8 4.43 18.46 -12.14
C ASP A 8 4.56 17.05 -12.74
N VAL A 9 4.02 16.06 -12.03
CA VAL A 9 4.10 14.66 -12.44
C VAL A 9 3.31 14.43 -13.73
N THR A 10 4.00 13.91 -14.73
CA THR A 10 3.44 13.56 -16.04
C THR A 10 3.67 12.10 -16.34
N LYS A 11 2.64 11.42 -16.90
CA LYS A 11 2.74 10.05 -17.38
C LYS A 11 1.97 9.85 -18.67
N ASN A 12 2.64 9.30 -19.68
CA ASN A 12 2.06 8.97 -20.97
C ASN A 12 2.07 7.45 -21.18
N PHE A 13 1.02 6.92 -21.77
CA PHE A 13 0.96 5.56 -22.28
C PHE A 13 0.68 5.63 -23.79
N LYS A 14 1.69 5.38 -24.60
CA LYS A 14 1.61 5.54 -26.08
C LYS A 14 1.06 6.93 -26.43
N SER A 15 -0.15 6.99 -27.00
CA SER A 15 -0.79 8.24 -27.41
C SER A 15 -1.65 8.89 -26.30
N LYS A 16 -1.88 8.19 -25.16
CA LYS A 16 -2.75 8.68 -24.10
C LYS A 16 -1.93 9.30 -22.95
N LYS A 17 -2.16 10.57 -22.67
CA LYS A 17 -1.63 11.23 -21.48
C LYS A 17 -2.48 10.85 -20.28
N ALA A 18 -1.95 10.04 -19.38
CA ALA A 18 -2.66 9.58 -18.18
C ALA A 18 -2.55 10.59 -17.02
N LEU A 19 -1.40 11.26 -16.89
CA LEU A 19 -1.20 12.37 -15.95
C LEU A 19 -0.55 13.54 -16.70
N ASN A 20 -1.01 14.75 -16.43
CA ASN A 20 -0.51 15.96 -17.07
C ASN A 20 -0.14 17.01 -16.02
N LYS A 21 1.13 17.11 -15.66
CA LYS A 21 1.69 18.06 -14.69
C LYS A 21 0.89 18.09 -13.38
N VAL A 22 0.63 16.92 -12.80
CA VAL A 22 -0.14 16.79 -11.57
C VAL A 22 0.74 17.20 -10.40
N SER A 23 0.29 18.20 -9.62
CA SER A 23 0.91 18.61 -8.37
C SER A 23 -0.12 18.47 -7.25
N ILE A 24 0.19 17.62 -6.22
CA ILE A 24 -0.71 17.31 -5.12
C ILE A 24 0.10 16.87 -3.89
N GLU A 25 -0.50 17.05 -2.71
CA GLU A 25 0.11 16.63 -1.44
C GLU A 25 -0.82 15.69 -0.68
N PHE A 26 -0.23 14.66 -0.04
CA PHE A 26 -0.89 13.76 0.89
C PHE A 26 -0.19 13.82 2.24
N GLN A 27 -0.97 13.99 3.30
CA GLN A 27 -0.45 14.10 4.67
C GLN A 27 -0.68 12.79 5.43
N SER A 28 0.33 12.33 6.18
CA SER A 28 0.19 11.19 7.10
C SER A 28 -0.79 11.51 8.24
N ASN A 29 -1.31 10.47 8.90
CA ASN A 29 -2.28 10.57 9.99
C ASN A 29 -3.61 11.25 9.59
N ARG A 30 -3.93 11.25 8.30
CA ARG A 30 -5.20 11.74 7.76
C ARG A 30 -5.72 10.79 6.69
N ILE A 31 -7.03 10.77 6.52
CA ILE A 31 -7.65 10.13 5.35
C ILE A 31 -7.63 11.15 4.22
N ASN A 32 -6.89 10.83 3.16
CA ASN A 32 -6.82 11.65 1.95
C ASN A 32 -7.64 10.95 0.86
N GLY A 33 -8.65 11.61 0.31
CA GLY A 33 -9.48 11.09 -0.78
C GLY A 33 -9.06 11.65 -2.13
N LEU A 34 -8.83 10.77 -3.12
CA LEU A 34 -8.63 11.17 -4.51
C LEU A 34 -9.87 10.80 -5.33
N LEU A 35 -10.62 11.80 -5.77
CA LEU A 35 -11.87 11.64 -6.49
C LEU A 35 -11.70 11.97 -7.98
N GLY A 36 -12.51 11.35 -8.82
CA GLY A 36 -12.54 11.61 -10.25
C GLY A 36 -13.18 10.46 -11.03
N PRO A 37 -13.59 10.68 -12.30
CA PRO A 37 -14.20 9.66 -13.15
C PRO A 37 -13.24 8.51 -13.46
N ASN A 38 -13.79 7.41 -14.01
CA ASN A 38 -12.97 6.31 -14.50
C ASN A 38 -12.05 6.80 -15.64
N GLY A 39 -10.79 6.34 -15.61
CA GLY A 39 -9.79 6.74 -16.60
C GLY A 39 -9.12 8.11 -16.34
N SER A 40 -9.43 8.81 -15.22
CA SER A 40 -8.81 10.11 -14.88
C SER A 40 -7.38 10.00 -14.33
N GLY A 41 -6.79 8.81 -14.29
CA GLY A 41 -5.39 8.64 -13.87
C GLY A 41 -5.17 8.31 -12.39
N LYS A 42 -6.23 8.15 -11.58
CA LYS A 42 -6.10 7.86 -10.13
C LYS A 42 -5.18 6.66 -9.83
N THR A 43 -5.45 5.52 -10.47
CA THR A 43 -4.63 4.30 -10.31
C THR A 43 -3.19 4.52 -10.79
N THR A 44 -3.01 5.25 -11.89
CA THR A 44 -1.67 5.62 -12.39
C THR A 44 -0.91 6.45 -11.35
N LEU A 45 -1.58 7.41 -10.73
CA LEU A 45 -0.99 8.25 -9.68
C LEU A 45 -0.54 7.42 -8.48
N PHE A 46 -1.42 6.55 -7.95
CA PHE A 46 -1.07 5.66 -6.84
C PHE A 46 0.04 4.68 -7.19
N ASN A 47 0.04 4.12 -8.40
CA ASN A 47 1.12 3.23 -8.85
C ASN A 47 2.48 3.97 -8.96
N ILE A 48 2.48 5.25 -9.33
CA ILE A 48 3.70 6.08 -9.32
C ILE A 48 4.15 6.35 -7.88
N ILE A 49 3.25 6.69 -6.97
CA ILE A 49 3.58 6.90 -5.54
C ILE A 49 4.13 5.62 -4.91
N ALA A 50 3.50 4.48 -5.17
CA ALA A 50 3.92 3.19 -4.63
C ALA A 50 5.24 2.68 -5.27
N GLY A 51 5.58 3.13 -6.49
CA GLY A 51 6.79 2.71 -7.21
C GLY A 51 6.61 1.55 -8.18
N PHE A 52 5.36 1.19 -8.54
CA PHE A 52 5.08 0.24 -9.61
C PHE A 52 5.28 0.84 -11.01
N LEU A 53 5.16 2.15 -11.12
CA LEU A 53 5.36 2.91 -12.35
C LEU A 53 6.30 4.08 -12.08
N SER A 54 7.15 4.39 -13.08
CA SER A 54 7.95 5.62 -13.08
C SER A 54 7.16 6.74 -13.75
N ALA A 55 7.27 7.96 -13.21
CA ALA A 55 6.83 9.16 -13.90
C ALA A 55 7.73 9.44 -15.11
N ASP A 56 7.18 9.99 -16.18
CA ASP A 56 7.98 10.43 -17.33
C ASP A 56 8.65 11.78 -17.04
N ASN A 57 7.96 12.65 -16.29
CA ASN A 57 8.48 13.94 -15.83
C ASN A 57 7.90 14.27 -14.44
N GLY A 58 8.53 15.22 -13.76
CA GLY A 58 8.12 15.68 -12.43
C GLY A 58 8.83 14.92 -11.31
N LYS A 59 8.42 15.20 -10.08
CA LYS A 59 9.05 14.64 -8.88
C LYS A 59 8.00 14.08 -7.93
N VAL A 60 8.32 12.95 -7.30
CA VAL A 60 7.59 12.39 -6.15
C VAL A 60 8.52 12.52 -4.95
N LEU A 61 8.09 13.22 -3.94
CA LEU A 61 8.87 13.50 -2.74
C LEU A 61 8.18 12.91 -1.50
N LEU A 62 8.97 12.37 -0.58
CA LEU A 62 8.54 12.06 0.79
C LEU A 62 9.37 12.91 1.73
N ASP A 63 8.74 13.85 2.44
CA ASP A 63 9.41 14.81 3.33
C ASP A 63 10.62 15.52 2.66
N GLY A 64 10.48 15.88 1.38
CA GLY A 64 11.54 16.50 0.58
C GLY A 64 12.52 15.50 -0.08
N GLN A 65 12.55 14.25 0.35
CA GLN A 65 13.40 13.21 -0.28
C GLN A 65 12.79 12.75 -1.60
N ASN A 66 13.56 12.78 -2.69
CA ASN A 66 13.12 12.32 -3.99
C ASN A 66 12.97 10.77 -4.01
N LEU A 67 11.81 10.31 -4.46
CA LEU A 67 11.46 8.90 -4.58
C LEU A 67 11.55 8.36 -6.01
N ASN A 68 11.81 9.18 -7.03
CA ASN A 68 11.72 8.74 -8.43
C ASN A 68 12.57 7.50 -8.71
N ASP A 69 13.79 7.44 -8.18
CA ASP A 69 14.75 6.34 -8.38
C ASP A 69 14.67 5.28 -7.26
N LYS A 70 13.71 5.40 -6.34
CA LYS A 70 13.54 4.45 -5.24
C LYS A 70 12.64 3.30 -5.67
N SER A 71 13.14 2.07 -5.48
CA SER A 71 12.36 0.86 -5.73
C SER A 71 11.15 0.75 -4.80
N LEU A 72 10.16 -0.05 -5.18
CA LEU A 72 9.00 -0.39 -4.34
C LEU A 72 9.43 -0.87 -2.94
N SER A 73 10.45 -1.74 -2.85
CA SER A 73 10.97 -2.24 -1.57
C SER A 73 11.52 -1.12 -0.68
N LEU A 74 12.25 -0.14 -1.26
CA LEU A 74 12.74 1.01 -0.51
C LEU A 74 11.60 1.92 -0.04
N ARG A 75 10.60 2.18 -0.90
CA ARG A 75 9.43 2.99 -0.54
C ARG A 75 8.62 2.32 0.57
N SER A 76 8.50 1.00 0.54
CA SER A 76 7.86 0.23 1.62
C SER A 76 8.61 0.40 2.95
N LYS A 77 9.95 0.33 2.94
CA LYS A 77 10.78 0.59 4.14
C LYS A 77 10.67 2.03 4.64
N LEU A 78 10.36 2.98 3.76
CA LEU A 78 10.09 4.38 4.12
C LEU A 78 8.68 4.61 4.68
N GLY A 79 7.84 3.55 4.71
CA GLY A 79 6.51 3.60 5.31
C GLY A 79 5.38 3.80 4.31
N ILE A 80 5.59 3.54 3.02
CA ILE A 80 4.53 3.55 2.01
C ILE A 80 4.05 2.12 1.78
N SER A 81 2.80 1.81 2.13
CA SER A 81 2.16 0.52 1.83
C SER A 81 1.15 0.68 0.69
N TYR A 82 0.94 -0.38 -0.05
CA TYR A 82 -0.01 -0.40 -1.17
C TYR A 82 -0.95 -1.60 -1.08
N LEU A 83 -2.23 -1.33 -1.08
CA LEU A 83 -3.27 -2.35 -1.16
C LEU A 83 -3.90 -2.32 -2.56
N PRO A 84 -3.66 -3.31 -3.41
CA PRO A 84 -4.23 -3.35 -4.75
C PRO A 84 -5.75 -3.53 -4.73
N GLN A 85 -6.41 -3.13 -5.82
CA GLN A 85 -7.83 -3.35 -6.01
C GLN A 85 -8.14 -4.84 -6.19
N GLU A 86 -7.27 -5.57 -6.89
CA GLU A 86 -7.37 -7.01 -7.10
C GLU A 86 -6.96 -7.81 -5.86
N ALA A 87 -7.43 -9.04 -5.80
CA ALA A 87 -7.11 -9.94 -4.70
C ALA A 87 -5.60 -10.25 -4.66
N SER A 88 -4.98 -9.99 -3.51
CA SER A 88 -3.53 -10.13 -3.33
C SER A 88 -3.13 -11.11 -2.24
N ILE A 89 -4.09 -11.82 -1.64
CA ILE A 89 -3.84 -12.76 -0.54
C ILE A 89 -2.94 -13.93 -0.96
N PHE A 90 -2.07 -14.37 -0.09
CA PHE A 90 -1.33 -15.63 -0.25
C PHE A 90 -2.28 -16.81 0.00
N ARG A 91 -2.74 -17.44 -1.07
CA ARG A 91 -3.87 -18.38 -1.07
C ARG A 91 -3.64 -19.63 -0.20
N ASP A 92 -2.41 -20.13 -0.13
CA ASP A 92 -2.07 -21.34 0.60
C ASP A 92 -1.59 -21.09 2.05
N LEU A 93 -1.30 -19.85 2.40
CA LEU A 93 -1.07 -19.43 3.77
C LEU A 93 -2.39 -19.19 4.50
N ASN A 94 -2.43 -19.46 5.81
CA ASN A 94 -3.54 -19.09 6.65
C ASN A 94 -3.55 -17.57 6.94
N VAL A 95 -4.58 -17.06 7.60
CA VAL A 95 -4.71 -15.63 7.94
C VAL A 95 -3.54 -15.14 8.78
N TYR A 96 -3.15 -15.91 9.80
CA TYR A 96 -2.02 -15.55 10.68
C TYR A 96 -0.74 -15.42 9.87
N ASP A 97 -0.40 -16.42 9.07
CA ASP A 97 0.84 -16.44 8.28
C ASP A 97 0.85 -15.38 7.17
N ASN A 98 -0.32 -15.04 6.58
CA ASN A 98 -0.44 -13.92 5.64
C ASN A 98 -0.02 -12.59 6.27
N ILE A 99 -0.40 -12.32 7.51
CA ILE A 99 -0.09 -11.08 8.22
C ILE A 99 1.34 -11.14 8.79
N PHE A 100 1.70 -12.26 9.42
CA PHE A 100 2.98 -12.46 10.09
C PHE A 100 4.15 -12.36 9.11
N SER A 101 4.04 -12.93 7.91
CA SER A 101 5.09 -12.89 6.88
C SER A 101 5.50 -11.47 6.49
N ILE A 102 4.56 -10.51 6.53
CA ILE A 102 4.89 -9.11 6.30
C ILE A 102 5.46 -8.48 7.58
N ALA A 103 4.85 -8.74 8.74
CA ALA A 103 5.33 -8.17 10.00
C ALA A 103 6.81 -8.50 10.26
N GLU A 104 7.26 -9.75 10.00
CA GLU A 104 8.65 -10.17 10.24
C GLU A 104 9.68 -9.56 9.29
N LEU A 105 9.27 -8.99 8.14
CA LEU A 105 10.16 -8.25 7.26
C LEU A 105 10.53 -6.87 7.82
N PHE A 106 9.71 -6.31 8.71
CA PHE A 106 9.84 -4.95 9.22
C PHE A 106 10.14 -4.87 10.72
N HIS A 107 9.86 -5.94 11.47
CA HIS A 107 9.95 -5.97 12.92
C HIS A 107 10.71 -7.21 13.41
N ASN A 108 11.25 -7.16 14.63
CA ASN A 108 11.81 -8.36 15.26
C ASN A 108 10.69 -9.38 15.57
N LYS A 109 11.06 -10.64 15.75
CA LYS A 109 10.14 -11.77 15.92
C LYS A 109 9.11 -11.57 17.05
N LYS A 110 9.51 -10.93 18.17
CA LYS A 110 8.60 -10.64 19.29
C LYS A 110 7.53 -9.64 18.89
N ASN A 111 7.94 -8.52 18.30
CA ASN A 111 7.03 -7.46 17.86
C ASN A 111 6.13 -7.95 16.71
N SER A 112 6.65 -8.73 15.78
CA SER A 112 5.85 -9.30 14.69
C SER A 112 4.68 -10.14 15.19
N ARG A 113 4.90 -10.96 16.22
CA ARG A 113 3.82 -11.74 16.86
C ARG A 113 2.77 -10.86 17.51
N ILE A 114 3.18 -9.78 18.19
CA ILE A 114 2.28 -8.84 18.87
C ILE A 114 1.45 -8.09 17.82
N ILE A 115 2.10 -7.54 16.79
CA ILE A 115 1.44 -6.81 15.70
C ILE A 115 0.43 -7.72 14.99
N THR A 116 0.82 -8.95 14.64
CA THR A 116 -0.06 -9.91 13.97
C THR A 116 -1.31 -10.20 14.80
N LYS A 117 -1.16 -10.47 16.11
CA LYS A 117 -2.29 -10.73 17.00
C LYS A 117 -3.21 -9.51 17.11
N ASN A 118 -2.63 -8.31 17.26
CA ASN A 118 -3.41 -7.08 17.35
C ASN A 118 -4.21 -6.82 16.08
N LEU A 119 -3.62 -7.02 14.90
CA LEU A 119 -4.30 -6.86 13.61
C LEU A 119 -5.41 -7.90 13.41
N ILE A 120 -5.18 -9.17 13.78
CA ILE A 120 -6.21 -10.21 13.75
C ILE A 120 -7.42 -9.78 14.59
N ASN A 121 -7.18 -9.26 15.79
CA ASN A 121 -8.23 -8.78 16.70
C ASN A 121 -8.95 -7.55 16.13
N GLN A 122 -8.19 -6.55 15.68
CA GLN A 122 -8.71 -5.29 15.13
C GLN A 122 -9.61 -5.51 13.91
N PHE A 123 -9.30 -6.49 13.07
CA PHE A 123 -10.05 -6.81 11.86
C PHE A 123 -11.07 -7.95 12.04
N SER A 124 -11.33 -8.37 13.29
CA SER A 124 -12.29 -9.45 13.62
C SER A 124 -12.03 -10.73 12.83
N LEU A 125 -10.78 -11.19 12.85
CA LEU A 125 -10.31 -12.38 12.15
C LEU A 125 -9.99 -13.55 13.11
N ASN A 126 -10.37 -13.45 14.40
CA ASN A 126 -10.03 -14.44 15.42
C ASN A 126 -10.54 -15.85 15.10
N ASP A 127 -11.74 -15.96 14.54
CA ASP A 127 -12.34 -17.26 14.21
C ASP A 127 -11.71 -17.88 12.95
N PHE A 128 -10.98 -17.08 12.17
CA PHE A 128 -10.42 -17.45 10.86
C PHE A 128 -8.90 -17.54 10.84
N TYR A 129 -8.21 -17.27 11.96
CA TYR A 129 -6.76 -17.10 11.95
C TYR A 129 -5.97 -18.30 11.41
N LYS A 130 -6.52 -19.53 11.51
CA LYS A 130 -5.96 -20.77 10.92
C LYS A 130 -6.50 -21.09 9.54
N THR A 131 -7.50 -20.35 9.05
CA THR A 131 -8.14 -20.64 7.75
C THR A 131 -7.23 -20.17 6.62
N LYS A 132 -7.02 -21.06 5.62
CA LYS A 132 -6.21 -20.72 4.42
C LYS A 132 -6.90 -19.65 3.59
N GLY A 133 -6.11 -18.77 2.99
CA GLY A 133 -6.57 -17.64 2.19
C GLY A 133 -7.56 -18.00 1.07
N LYS A 134 -7.39 -19.17 0.44
CA LYS A 134 -8.29 -19.69 -0.61
C LYS A 134 -9.68 -20.09 -0.11
N LEU A 135 -9.85 -20.29 1.19
CA LEU A 135 -11.12 -20.72 1.81
C LEU A 135 -11.89 -19.53 2.41
N LEU A 136 -11.32 -18.34 2.44
CA LEU A 136 -11.96 -17.16 2.99
C LEU A 136 -13.03 -16.62 2.06
N SER A 137 -14.12 -16.15 2.64
CA SER A 137 -15.11 -15.33 1.94
C SER A 137 -14.50 -14.02 1.43
N GLY A 138 -15.17 -13.32 0.51
CA GLY A 138 -14.68 -12.06 -0.03
C GLY A 138 -14.39 -11.01 1.04
N GLY A 139 -15.27 -10.90 2.05
CA GLY A 139 -15.10 -9.96 3.16
C GLY A 139 -13.95 -10.31 4.09
N GLU A 140 -13.83 -11.57 4.51
CA GLU A 140 -12.71 -12.06 5.33
C GLU A 140 -11.38 -11.90 4.62
N ARG A 141 -11.34 -12.26 3.33
CA ARG A 141 -10.16 -12.06 2.48
C ARG A 141 -9.75 -10.58 2.45
N ARG A 142 -10.70 -9.66 2.19
CA ARG A 142 -10.38 -8.24 2.13
C ARG A 142 -9.88 -7.69 3.46
N ARG A 143 -10.47 -8.09 4.58
CA ARG A 143 -9.97 -7.72 5.92
C ARG A 143 -8.57 -8.26 6.17
N THR A 144 -8.27 -9.49 5.74
CA THR A 144 -6.92 -10.08 5.85
C THR A 144 -5.89 -9.32 5.01
N GLU A 145 -6.24 -8.92 3.79
CA GLU A 145 -5.39 -8.14 2.91
C GLU A 145 -5.07 -6.75 3.50
N ILE A 146 -6.07 -6.09 4.10
CA ILE A 146 -5.87 -4.80 4.79
C ILE A 146 -4.97 -4.99 6.01
N ALA A 147 -5.24 -5.98 6.86
CA ALA A 147 -4.41 -6.29 8.02
C ALA A 147 -2.96 -6.58 7.61
N ARG A 148 -2.76 -7.34 6.53
CA ARG A 148 -1.44 -7.61 5.97
C ARG A 148 -0.74 -6.32 5.48
N ALA A 149 -1.44 -5.42 4.80
CA ALA A 149 -0.88 -4.15 4.37
C ALA A 149 -0.44 -3.27 5.55
N LEU A 150 -1.15 -3.34 6.67
CA LEU A 150 -0.84 -2.61 7.90
C LEU A 150 0.27 -3.26 8.74
N ALA A 151 0.64 -4.51 8.46
CA ALA A 151 1.63 -5.25 9.25
C ALA A 151 3.05 -4.66 9.17
N SER A 152 3.36 -3.87 8.14
CA SER A 152 4.59 -3.09 8.04
C SER A 152 4.60 -1.83 8.91
N SER A 153 3.50 -1.51 9.61
CA SER A 153 3.28 -0.24 10.33
C SER A 153 3.47 0.99 9.44
N PRO A 154 2.77 1.06 8.29
CA PRO A 154 2.99 2.11 7.31
C PRO A 154 2.53 3.48 7.84
N LYS A 155 3.05 4.53 7.20
CA LYS A 155 2.69 5.93 7.45
C LYS A 155 1.72 6.46 6.39
N PHE A 156 1.74 5.81 5.21
CA PHE A 156 0.85 6.01 4.07
C PHE A 156 0.39 4.69 3.47
#